data_78311ca996dc45f58856e3cea9b8d81e
#
_entry.id   78311ca996dc45f58856e3cea9b8d81e
#
_cell.length_a   1.000
_cell.length_b   1.000
_cell.length_c   1.000
_cell.angle_alpha   90.00
_cell.angle_beta   90.00
_cell.angle_gamma   90.00
#
_symmetry.space_group_name_H-M   'P 1'
#
loop_
_entity.id
_entity.type
_entity.pdbx_description
1 polymer ?
#
loop_
_entity_poly.entity_id
_entity_poly.type
_entity_poly.pdbx_seq_one_letter_code
_entity_poly.pdbx_strand_id
1 'polypeptide(L)'
;MSRSSFNRLVTVRTTGSTNSDLRTALSGPDGRVDPATAGAWPHLSVLRAQTQTAGRGRAGRTWTTPPGGALTASVVLRPLVPAARLDWLPLLAGLAVQRALAPRLEAAGWRVRTKWPNDVVALPADAPAGAPARPRPVADVPGWGRSRKVAGVLCELVPGCAEGCPGDDDGAGRTSARGDREDREMIRAAVPAVVVGVGVNLAQGADDLPVPWAASLAGLGAAPDLTGAQGVLEDLGRQLADLVACWEDRGGDPDDGDRGLGERLRETCSTLGRDVVVDTPSGRVRGRAVDLRPGLVLHDAVGGPAGRGADEIVISAGDVASARLRDASAGRS
;
A
#
# COMPACT_ATOMS: atom_id res chain seq x y z
N MET A 1 -11.26 25.20 -9.70
CA MET A 1 -11.56 24.23 -8.63
C MET A 1 -11.21 22.84 -9.17
N SER A 2 -10.15 22.20 -8.66
CA SER A 2 -9.80 20.83 -9.05
C SER A 2 -10.92 19.89 -8.61
N ARG A 3 -11.46 19.08 -9.52
CA ARG A 3 -12.44 18.04 -9.14
C ARG A 3 -11.78 17.07 -8.16
N SER A 4 -12.44 16.80 -7.05
CA SER A 4 -12.00 15.74 -6.12
C SER A 4 -11.84 14.42 -6.88
N SER A 5 -10.74 13.73 -6.65
CA SER A 5 -10.51 12.37 -7.21
C SER A 5 -11.34 11.31 -6.50
N PHE A 6 -12.01 11.68 -5.41
CA PHE A 6 -12.91 10.81 -4.66
C PHE A 6 -14.37 11.10 -5.02
N ASN A 7 -15.14 10.04 -5.22
CA ASN A 7 -16.58 10.13 -5.45
C ASN A 7 -17.34 10.57 -4.17
N ARG A 8 -16.76 10.29 -3.01
CA ARG A 8 -17.27 10.73 -1.71
C ARG A 8 -16.13 10.91 -0.72
N LEU A 9 -16.13 12.00 0.05
CA LEU A 9 -15.24 12.25 1.17
C LEU A 9 -16.05 12.49 2.45
N VAL A 10 -15.83 11.64 3.43
CA VAL A 10 -16.37 11.80 4.79
C VAL A 10 -15.22 12.03 5.75
N THR A 11 -15.32 13.08 6.57
CA THR A 11 -14.33 13.36 7.62
C THR A 11 -14.99 13.29 8.98
N VAL A 12 -14.42 12.50 9.89
CA VAL A 12 -14.85 12.40 11.29
C VAL A 12 -13.73 12.91 12.19
N ARG A 13 -14.10 13.42 13.36
CA ARG A 13 -13.13 13.88 14.35
C ARG A 13 -12.40 12.71 14.97
N THR A 14 -13.14 11.71 15.45
CA THR A 14 -12.59 10.54 16.14
C THR A 14 -13.38 9.29 15.78
N THR A 15 -12.66 8.20 15.58
CA THR A 15 -13.23 6.85 15.47
C THR A 15 -12.29 5.80 16.06
N GLY A 16 -12.77 4.57 16.22
CA GLY A 16 -11.93 3.43 16.57
C GLY A 16 -10.94 3.14 15.47
N SER A 17 -11.43 2.85 14.27
CA SER A 17 -10.63 2.56 13.07
C SER A 17 -11.45 2.82 11.82
N THR A 18 -10.95 3.66 10.93
CA THR A 18 -11.61 3.96 9.64
C THR A 18 -11.80 2.71 8.77
N ASN A 19 -10.89 1.74 8.83
CA ASN A 19 -11.04 0.45 8.16
C ASN A 19 -12.22 -0.35 8.74
N SER A 20 -12.28 -0.45 10.08
CA SER A 20 -13.35 -1.20 10.75
C SER A 20 -14.72 -0.59 10.47
N ASP A 21 -14.82 0.74 10.52
CA ASP A 21 -16.07 1.45 10.25
C ASP A 21 -16.56 1.21 8.83
N LEU A 22 -15.67 1.32 7.83
CA LEU A 22 -16.04 1.06 6.44
C LEU A 22 -16.39 -0.40 6.20
N ARG A 23 -15.63 -1.35 6.77
CA ARG A 23 -15.99 -2.77 6.65
C ARG A 23 -17.39 -3.03 7.20
N THR A 24 -17.70 -2.51 8.37
CA THR A 24 -19.04 -2.62 8.95
C THR A 24 -20.10 -1.95 8.08
N ALA A 25 -19.80 -0.75 7.54
CA ALA A 25 -20.74 -0.01 6.70
C ALA A 25 -20.98 -0.65 5.33
N LEU A 26 -20.08 -1.51 4.86
CA LEU A 26 -20.16 -2.19 3.57
C LEU A 26 -20.77 -3.58 3.67
N SER A 27 -20.77 -4.19 4.87
CA SER A 27 -21.16 -5.58 5.07
C SER A 27 -22.61 -5.72 5.46
N GLY A 28 -23.30 -6.67 4.84
CA GLY A 28 -24.56 -7.20 5.31
C GLY A 28 -24.42 -8.12 6.54
N PRO A 29 -25.52 -8.66 7.03
CA PRO A 29 -25.53 -9.56 8.21
C PRO A 29 -24.70 -10.85 8.04
N ASP A 30 -24.47 -11.27 6.81
CA ASP A 30 -23.67 -12.45 6.43
C ASP A 30 -22.15 -12.13 6.31
N GLY A 31 -21.75 -10.86 6.53
CA GLY A 31 -20.38 -10.39 6.41
C GLY A 31 -19.90 -10.17 4.96
N ARG A 32 -20.80 -10.31 3.99
CA ARG A 32 -20.54 -10.02 2.57
C ARG A 32 -20.96 -8.58 2.22
N VAL A 33 -20.55 -8.13 1.04
CA VAL A 33 -20.97 -6.82 0.53
C VAL A 33 -22.50 -6.76 0.46
N ASP A 34 -23.08 -5.73 1.07
CA ASP A 34 -24.48 -5.37 0.88
C ASP A 34 -24.57 -4.38 -0.31
N PRO A 35 -25.17 -4.79 -1.43
CA PRO A 35 -25.31 -3.93 -2.62
C PRO A 35 -26.04 -2.61 -2.34
N ALA A 36 -26.95 -2.57 -1.36
CA ALA A 36 -27.66 -1.34 -0.98
C ALA A 36 -26.71 -0.25 -0.45
N THR A 37 -25.51 -0.62 0.01
CA THR A 37 -24.51 0.33 0.51
C THR A 37 -23.75 1.04 -0.61
N ALA A 38 -23.85 0.59 -1.86
CA ALA A 38 -23.08 1.11 -2.99
C ALA A 38 -23.37 2.60 -3.24
N GLY A 39 -24.63 3.04 -3.08
CA GLY A 39 -24.98 4.46 -3.20
C GLY A 39 -24.40 5.32 -2.08
N ALA A 40 -24.29 4.77 -0.87
CA ALA A 40 -23.68 5.46 0.27
C ALA A 40 -22.15 5.44 0.22
N TRP A 41 -21.56 4.35 -0.25
CA TRP A 41 -20.12 4.14 -0.34
C TRP A 41 -19.72 3.65 -1.73
N PRO A 42 -19.83 4.49 -2.78
CA PRO A 42 -19.43 4.14 -4.14
C PRO A 42 -17.91 3.86 -4.21
N HIS A 43 -17.48 3.26 -5.31
CA HIS A 43 -16.06 3.12 -5.63
C HIS A 43 -15.32 4.46 -5.47
N LEU A 44 -14.10 4.45 -4.92
CA LEU A 44 -13.33 5.65 -4.57
C LEU A 44 -14.04 6.57 -3.56
N SER A 45 -14.81 6.02 -2.63
CA SER A 45 -15.23 6.75 -1.42
C SER A 45 -14.14 6.71 -0.37
N VAL A 46 -14.02 7.75 0.43
CA VAL A 46 -13.02 7.82 1.51
C VAL A 46 -13.64 8.25 2.84
N LEU A 47 -13.28 7.54 3.89
CA LEU A 47 -13.48 7.94 5.28
C LEU A 47 -12.13 8.36 5.87
N ARG A 48 -12.02 9.62 6.30
CA ARG A 48 -10.86 10.18 6.99
C ARG A 48 -11.19 10.43 8.45
N ALA A 49 -10.28 10.07 9.35
CA ALA A 49 -10.36 10.45 10.76
C ALA A 49 -9.23 11.40 11.14
N GLN A 50 -9.51 12.38 12.00
CA GLN A 50 -8.46 13.22 12.60
C GLN A 50 -7.71 12.44 13.68
N THR A 51 -8.39 11.53 14.39
CA THR A 51 -7.81 10.67 15.42
C THR A 51 -8.45 9.28 15.36
N GLN A 52 -7.63 8.24 15.49
CA GLN A 52 -8.08 6.87 15.73
C GLN A 52 -7.69 6.42 17.14
N THR A 53 -8.63 5.78 17.85
CA THR A 53 -8.40 5.24 19.22
C THR A 53 -7.99 3.78 19.21
N ALA A 54 -8.25 3.05 18.13
CA ALA A 54 -7.90 1.66 17.92
C ALA A 54 -7.40 1.41 16.49
N GLY A 55 -6.49 2.29 16.00
CA GLY A 55 -5.91 2.18 14.68
C GLY A 55 -5.21 0.85 14.48
N ARG A 56 -5.36 0.26 13.29
CA ARG A 56 -4.91 -1.11 12.98
C ARG A 56 -3.80 -1.12 11.95
N GLY A 57 -2.84 -2.00 12.18
CA GLY A 57 -1.83 -2.42 11.22
C GLY A 57 -1.93 -3.92 10.93
N ARG A 58 -1.06 -4.44 10.07
CA ARG A 58 -0.97 -5.88 9.77
C ARG A 58 -0.54 -6.68 11.00
N ALA A 59 -0.91 -7.97 11.00
CA ALA A 59 -0.51 -8.94 12.05
C ALA A 59 -0.82 -8.45 13.48
N GLY A 60 -1.99 -7.81 13.67
CA GLY A 60 -2.44 -7.33 14.99
C GLY A 60 -1.70 -6.11 15.55
N ARG A 61 -0.79 -5.51 14.78
CA ARG A 61 -0.09 -4.29 15.21
C ARG A 61 -1.04 -3.10 15.28
N THR A 62 -0.75 -2.16 16.15
CA THR A 62 -1.48 -0.91 16.29
C THR A 62 -0.88 0.17 15.38
N TRP A 63 -1.73 1.01 14.81
CA TRP A 63 -1.35 2.26 14.17
C TRP A 63 -1.70 3.44 15.09
N THR A 64 -0.69 4.11 15.60
CA THR A 64 -0.87 5.26 16.50
C THR A 64 -1.10 6.54 15.69
N THR A 65 -2.11 7.31 16.07
CA THR A 65 -2.49 8.56 15.39
C THR A 65 -2.57 9.69 16.41
N PRO A 66 -1.46 10.39 16.72
CA PRO A 66 -1.54 11.57 17.54
C PRO A 66 -2.33 12.67 16.81
N PRO A 67 -3.11 13.50 17.53
CA PRO A 67 -3.91 14.54 16.93
C PRO A 67 -3.11 15.47 16.03
N GLY A 68 -3.56 15.67 14.78
CA GLY A 68 -2.95 16.59 13.82
C GLY A 68 -1.61 16.13 13.20
N GLY A 69 -0.99 15.09 13.72
CA GLY A 69 0.34 14.63 13.28
C GLY A 69 0.34 13.65 12.11
N ALA A 70 -0.80 13.05 11.78
CA ALA A 70 -0.89 11.99 10.76
C ALA A 70 -2.08 12.19 9.82
N LEU A 71 -1.99 11.64 8.62
CA LEU A 71 -3.16 11.31 7.80
C LEU A 71 -3.58 9.88 8.12
N THR A 72 -4.85 9.70 8.43
CA THR A 72 -5.50 8.39 8.58
C THR A 72 -6.77 8.39 7.76
N ALA A 73 -6.77 7.55 6.73
CA ALA A 73 -7.91 7.45 5.82
C ALA A 73 -8.06 6.02 5.31
N SER A 74 -9.29 5.64 5.00
CA SER A 74 -9.61 4.38 4.36
C SER A 74 -10.43 4.65 3.11
N VAL A 75 -10.02 4.05 1.98
CA VAL A 75 -10.66 4.20 0.67
C VAL A 75 -11.40 2.91 0.33
N VAL A 76 -12.64 3.03 -0.12
CA VAL A 76 -13.43 1.92 -0.65
C VAL A 76 -13.08 1.72 -2.11
N LEU A 77 -12.57 0.56 -2.45
CA LEU A 77 -12.40 0.11 -3.83
C LEU A 77 -13.40 -1.02 -4.11
N ARG A 78 -14.02 -0.97 -5.28
CA ARG A 78 -14.89 -2.03 -5.82
C ARG A 78 -14.35 -2.37 -7.21
N PRO A 79 -13.21 -3.08 -7.31
CA PRO A 79 -12.53 -3.28 -8.57
C PRO A 79 -13.26 -4.29 -9.46
N LEU A 80 -13.27 -4.02 -10.77
CA LEU A 80 -13.85 -4.88 -11.79
C LEU A 80 -12.78 -5.81 -12.38
N VAL A 81 -12.26 -6.67 -11.53
CA VAL A 81 -11.24 -7.67 -11.88
C VAL A 81 -11.57 -9.00 -11.20
N PRO A 82 -11.06 -10.15 -11.70
CA PRO A 82 -11.20 -11.43 -11.03
C PRO A 82 -10.70 -11.38 -9.58
N ALA A 83 -11.40 -12.03 -8.65
CA ALA A 83 -11.06 -12.04 -7.23
C ALA A 83 -9.61 -12.49 -6.96
N ALA A 84 -9.10 -13.45 -7.76
CA ALA A 84 -7.71 -13.92 -7.69
C ALA A 84 -6.65 -12.84 -7.98
N ARG A 85 -7.04 -11.70 -8.53
CA ARG A 85 -6.14 -10.56 -8.80
C ARG A 85 -6.10 -9.54 -7.67
N LEU A 86 -7.00 -9.62 -6.69
CA LEU A 86 -7.10 -8.63 -5.59
C LEU A 86 -5.85 -8.56 -4.71
N ASP A 87 -5.04 -9.61 -4.68
CA ASP A 87 -3.78 -9.65 -3.94
C ASP A 87 -2.72 -8.62 -4.42
N TRP A 88 -2.92 -8.02 -5.61
CA TRP A 88 -2.10 -6.93 -6.08
C TRP A 88 -2.42 -5.58 -5.44
N LEU A 89 -3.61 -5.42 -4.87
CA LEU A 89 -4.07 -4.11 -4.33
C LEU A 89 -3.18 -3.52 -3.24
N PRO A 90 -2.61 -4.27 -2.29
CA PRO A 90 -1.68 -3.70 -1.32
C PRO A 90 -0.44 -3.06 -1.95
N LEU A 91 0.07 -3.65 -3.04
CA LEU A 91 1.23 -3.14 -3.76
C LEU A 91 0.85 -1.90 -4.60
N LEU A 92 -0.30 -1.92 -5.26
CA LEU A 92 -0.84 -0.78 -6.01
C LEU A 92 -1.10 0.41 -5.08
N ALA A 93 -1.71 0.18 -3.93
CA ALA A 93 -1.95 1.20 -2.92
C ALA A 93 -0.62 1.74 -2.35
N GLY A 94 0.35 0.87 -2.10
CA GLY A 94 1.72 1.27 -1.73
C GLY A 94 2.37 2.17 -2.78
N LEU A 95 2.24 1.84 -4.07
CA LEU A 95 2.73 2.65 -5.19
C LEU A 95 1.99 3.99 -5.28
N ALA A 96 0.66 4.02 -5.04
CA ALA A 96 -0.10 5.28 -5.00
C ALA A 96 0.39 6.21 -3.89
N VAL A 97 0.60 5.67 -2.69
CA VAL A 97 1.16 6.43 -1.56
C VAL A 97 2.58 6.91 -1.88
N GLN A 98 3.43 6.04 -2.43
CA GLN A 98 4.79 6.40 -2.83
C GLN A 98 4.79 7.58 -3.80
N ARG A 99 3.95 7.55 -4.84
CA ARG A 99 3.85 8.64 -5.84
C ARG A 99 3.32 9.94 -5.23
N ALA A 100 2.37 9.85 -4.30
CA ALA A 100 1.86 11.02 -3.59
C ALA A 100 2.92 11.65 -2.69
N LEU A 101 3.83 10.86 -2.09
CA LEU A 101 4.82 11.36 -1.13
C LEU A 101 6.17 11.71 -1.76
N ALA A 102 6.55 11.11 -2.89
CA ALA A 102 7.85 11.32 -3.51
C ALA A 102 8.19 12.78 -3.76
N PRO A 103 7.32 13.61 -4.40
CA PRO A 103 7.63 15.01 -4.65
C PRO A 103 7.82 15.84 -3.36
N ARG A 104 7.22 15.40 -2.25
CA ARG A 104 7.28 16.10 -0.95
C ARG A 104 8.63 15.94 -0.24
N LEU A 105 9.33 14.85 -0.53
CA LEU A 105 10.58 14.48 0.15
C LEU A 105 11.81 14.62 -0.76
N GLU A 106 11.61 14.72 -2.08
CA GLU A 106 12.69 14.77 -3.06
C GLU A 106 13.59 16.01 -2.83
N ALA A 107 12.99 17.20 -2.64
CA ALA A 107 13.73 18.43 -2.37
C ALA A 107 14.51 18.37 -1.04
N ALA A 108 14.06 17.56 -0.09
CA ALA A 108 14.76 17.31 1.18
C ALA A 108 15.84 16.22 1.06
N GLY A 109 16.11 15.70 -0.14
CA GLY A 109 17.17 14.72 -0.40
C GLY A 109 16.80 13.27 -0.09
N TRP A 110 15.52 12.92 -0.19
CA TRP A 110 15.04 11.57 0.04
C TRP A 110 14.44 10.96 -1.22
N ARG A 111 14.66 9.66 -1.42
CA ARG A 111 13.92 8.84 -2.37
C ARG A 111 12.84 8.06 -1.63
N VAL A 112 11.59 8.18 -2.06
CA VAL A 112 10.48 7.41 -1.50
C VAL A 112 10.33 6.11 -2.30
N ARG A 113 10.21 4.98 -1.59
CA ARG A 113 10.11 3.64 -2.15
C ARG A 113 9.02 2.86 -1.41
N THR A 114 8.50 1.83 -2.05
CA THR A 114 7.72 0.81 -1.34
C THR A 114 8.67 -0.20 -0.67
N LYS A 115 8.22 -0.79 0.43
CA LYS A 115 8.86 -1.93 1.09
C LYS A 115 7.80 -3.00 1.27
N TRP A 116 8.03 -4.16 0.64
CA TRP A 116 7.10 -5.28 0.77
C TRP A 116 6.89 -5.67 2.23
N PRO A 117 5.66 -6.02 2.66
CA PRO A 117 4.47 -6.12 1.82
C PRO A 117 3.64 -4.83 1.69
N ASN A 118 3.78 -3.84 2.59
CA ASN A 118 2.78 -2.79 2.77
C ASN A 118 3.31 -1.47 3.34
N ASP A 119 4.62 -1.30 3.41
CA ASP A 119 5.24 -0.09 3.93
C ASP A 119 5.68 0.84 2.80
N VAL A 120 5.65 2.13 3.08
CA VAL A 120 6.30 3.15 2.25
C VAL A 120 7.41 3.78 3.07
N VAL A 121 8.60 3.82 2.47
CA VAL A 121 9.84 4.22 3.16
C VAL A 121 10.56 5.34 2.41
N ALA A 122 11.20 6.21 3.15
CA ALA A 122 12.15 7.18 2.64
C ALA A 122 13.58 6.65 2.84
N LEU A 123 14.37 6.68 1.77
CA LEU A 123 15.80 6.37 1.79
C LEU A 123 16.58 7.64 1.41
N PRO A 124 17.73 7.91 2.04
CA PRO A 124 18.59 9.00 1.60
C PRO A 124 18.87 8.88 0.10
N ALA A 125 18.68 9.96 -0.65
CA ALA A 125 19.11 10.01 -2.04
C ALA A 125 20.64 10.00 -2.08
N ASP A 126 21.22 9.31 -3.09
CA ASP A 126 22.64 9.41 -3.34
C ASP A 126 22.93 10.85 -3.76
N ALA A 127 23.89 11.50 -3.11
CA ALA A 127 24.28 12.84 -3.50
C ALA A 127 24.92 12.76 -4.90
N PRO A 128 24.53 13.62 -5.87
CA PRO A 128 25.29 13.76 -7.09
C PRO A 128 26.73 14.20 -6.73
N ALA A 129 27.71 13.74 -7.49
CA ALA A 129 29.11 14.12 -7.28
C ALA A 129 29.22 15.67 -7.26
N GLY A 130 29.75 16.25 -6.15
CA GLY A 130 29.90 17.68 -5.99
C GLY A 130 28.72 18.44 -5.36
N ALA A 131 27.60 17.77 -5.04
CA ALA A 131 26.52 18.40 -4.29
C ALA A 131 26.90 18.62 -2.81
N PRO A 132 26.46 19.73 -2.17
CA PRO A 132 26.66 19.93 -0.75
C PRO A 132 26.00 18.78 0.04
N ALA A 133 26.71 18.30 1.08
CA ALA A 133 26.28 17.19 1.91
C ALA A 133 24.81 17.38 2.37
N ARG A 134 23.93 16.54 1.93
CA ARG A 134 22.52 16.44 2.36
C ARG A 134 22.22 14.99 2.68
N PRO A 135 21.31 14.73 3.53
CA PRO A 135 20.68 15.33 4.68
C PRO A 135 21.45 14.99 5.97
N ARG A 136 20.92 15.43 7.16
CA ARG A 136 21.46 15.03 8.46
C ARG A 136 21.85 13.54 8.46
N PRO A 137 23.01 13.15 9.04
CA PRO A 137 23.39 11.76 9.11
C PRO A 137 22.26 10.95 9.77
N VAL A 138 21.64 10.08 8.99
CA VAL A 138 20.58 9.22 9.49
C VAL A 138 21.26 7.97 10.04
N ALA A 139 21.09 7.74 11.35
CA ALA A 139 21.63 6.56 12.01
C ALA A 139 21.09 5.26 11.38
N ASP A 140 21.93 4.24 11.33
CA ASP A 140 21.46 2.91 10.96
C ASP A 140 20.55 2.35 12.06
N VAL A 141 19.42 1.77 11.64
CA VAL A 141 18.51 1.05 12.53
C VAL A 141 18.57 -0.43 12.20
N PRO A 142 18.79 -1.29 13.19
CA PRO A 142 18.85 -2.74 12.94
C PRO A 142 17.66 -3.26 12.13
N GLY A 143 17.93 -3.99 11.05
CA GLY A 143 16.95 -4.53 10.12
C GLY A 143 16.35 -3.51 9.12
N TRP A 144 16.60 -2.21 9.33
CA TRP A 144 16.08 -1.13 8.48
C TRP A 144 17.19 -0.30 7.79
N GLY A 145 18.43 -0.38 8.28
CA GLY A 145 19.51 0.46 7.80
C GLY A 145 19.15 1.94 7.93
N ARG A 146 19.40 2.70 6.88
CA ARG A 146 19.09 4.14 6.81
C ARG A 146 17.67 4.45 6.29
N SER A 147 16.84 3.44 6.00
CA SER A 147 15.47 3.67 5.58
C SER A 147 14.57 4.05 6.75
N ARG A 148 13.56 4.89 6.49
CA ARG A 148 12.56 5.31 7.48
C ARG A 148 11.17 5.09 6.93
N LYS A 149 10.31 4.41 7.72
CA LYS A 149 8.90 4.23 7.39
C LYS A 149 8.15 5.54 7.55
N VAL A 150 7.56 6.03 6.47
CA VAL A 150 6.75 7.26 6.44
C VAL A 150 5.27 6.98 6.30
N ALA A 151 4.89 5.80 5.77
CA ALA A 151 3.50 5.39 5.65
C ALA A 151 3.35 3.87 5.70
N GLY A 152 2.12 3.44 5.94
CA GLY A 152 1.71 2.04 5.88
C GLY A 152 0.33 1.89 5.25
N VAL A 153 0.11 0.75 4.59
CA VAL A 153 -1.14 0.38 3.94
C VAL A 153 -1.72 -0.86 4.59
N LEU A 154 -3.04 -0.90 4.77
CA LEU A 154 -3.77 -2.08 5.24
C LEU A 154 -5.00 -2.32 4.36
N CYS A 155 -4.93 -3.31 3.48
CA CYS A 155 -6.08 -3.73 2.67
C CYS A 155 -6.88 -4.82 3.41
N GLU A 156 -8.18 -4.65 3.48
CA GLU A 156 -9.11 -5.61 4.07
C GLU A 156 -10.26 -5.87 3.09
N LEU A 157 -10.48 -7.16 2.80
CA LEU A 157 -11.51 -7.61 1.88
C LEU A 157 -12.88 -7.69 2.59
N VAL A 158 -13.92 -7.22 1.91
CA VAL A 158 -15.31 -7.58 2.16
C VAL A 158 -15.73 -8.43 0.96
N PRO A 159 -16.00 -9.73 1.16
CA PRO A 159 -16.35 -10.63 0.06
C PRO A 159 -17.58 -10.14 -0.71
N GLY A 160 -17.65 -10.40 -2.01
CA GLY A 160 -18.80 -10.07 -2.83
C GLY A 160 -20.10 -10.71 -2.33
N CYS A 161 -21.24 -10.25 -2.82
CA CYS A 161 -22.53 -10.83 -2.43
C CYS A 161 -22.61 -12.34 -2.78
N ALA A 162 -23.59 -13.04 -2.21
CA ALA A 162 -23.76 -14.48 -2.46
C ALA A 162 -24.12 -14.76 -3.93
N GLU A 163 -23.93 -16.03 -4.36
CA GLU A 163 -24.23 -16.49 -5.72
C GLU A 163 -25.59 -16.00 -6.23
N GLY A 164 -25.62 -15.53 -7.49
CA GLY A 164 -26.82 -14.98 -8.14
C GLY A 164 -26.90 -13.46 -8.17
N CYS A 165 -25.91 -12.75 -7.59
CA CYS A 165 -25.76 -11.31 -7.80
C CYS A 165 -25.08 -11.03 -9.17
N PRO A 166 -25.43 -9.90 -9.84
CA PRO A 166 -24.76 -9.52 -11.09
C PRO A 166 -23.24 -9.40 -10.86
N GLY A 167 -22.44 -10.27 -11.51
CA GLY A 167 -20.98 -10.26 -11.41
C GLY A 167 -20.32 -11.62 -11.13
N ASP A 168 -21.10 -12.68 -10.85
CA ASP A 168 -20.58 -14.04 -10.60
C ASP A 168 -20.27 -14.84 -11.88
N ASP A 169 -20.60 -14.30 -13.06
CA ASP A 169 -20.26 -14.95 -14.31
C ASP A 169 -18.76 -14.75 -14.60
N ASP A 170 -17.98 -15.83 -14.63
CA ASP A 170 -16.57 -15.88 -15.05
C ASP A 170 -16.35 -15.40 -16.50
N GLY A 171 -17.42 -15.04 -17.17
CA GLY A 171 -17.48 -14.34 -18.43
C GLY A 171 -17.33 -12.84 -18.25
N ALA A 172 -16.13 -12.36 -17.86
CA ALA A 172 -15.73 -10.99 -18.14
C ALA A 172 -15.60 -10.81 -19.66
N GLY A 173 -16.75 -10.91 -20.35
CA GLY A 173 -16.94 -10.45 -21.69
C GLY A 173 -16.56 -8.98 -21.70
N ARG A 174 -15.54 -8.64 -22.51
CA ARG A 174 -15.16 -7.28 -22.86
C ARG A 174 -16.42 -6.49 -23.21
N THR A 175 -17.06 -5.86 -22.21
CA THR A 175 -18.07 -4.85 -22.44
C THR A 175 -17.37 -3.71 -23.14
N SER A 176 -17.84 -3.39 -24.34
CA SER A 176 -17.35 -2.30 -25.18
C SER A 176 -17.30 -1.02 -24.32
N ALA A 177 -16.29 -0.22 -24.51
CA ALA A 177 -15.94 0.98 -23.74
C ALA A 177 -17.03 2.09 -23.70
N ARG A 178 -18.28 1.78 -23.96
CA ARG A 178 -19.45 2.66 -23.96
C ARG A 178 -20.76 2.06 -23.45
N GLY A 179 -20.76 0.81 -23.03
CA GLY A 179 -21.84 0.22 -22.21
C GLY A 179 -21.66 0.78 -20.81
N ASP A 180 -22.23 1.74 -20.63
CA ASP A 180 -22.78 2.62 -19.65
C ASP A 180 -22.21 2.56 -18.23
N ARG A 181 -21.82 3.75 -17.80
CA ARG A 181 -21.40 4.04 -16.41
C ARG A 181 -22.37 3.42 -15.40
N GLU A 182 -23.66 3.36 -15.72
CA GLU A 182 -24.70 2.78 -14.88
C GLU A 182 -24.53 1.26 -14.74
N ASP A 183 -24.19 0.54 -15.80
CA ASP A 183 -23.94 -0.90 -15.76
C ASP A 183 -22.70 -1.21 -14.94
N ARG A 184 -21.62 -0.44 -15.11
CA ARG A 184 -20.39 -0.58 -14.29
C ARG A 184 -20.66 -0.33 -12.81
N GLU A 185 -21.45 0.69 -12.47
CA GLU A 185 -21.80 0.99 -11.08
C GLU A 185 -22.70 -0.10 -10.47
N MET A 186 -23.60 -0.68 -11.26
CA MET A 186 -24.44 -1.79 -10.83
C MET A 186 -23.59 -3.05 -10.55
N ILE A 187 -22.65 -3.39 -11.44
CA ILE A 187 -21.71 -4.50 -11.22
C ILE A 187 -20.84 -4.21 -9.99
N ARG A 188 -20.30 -2.99 -9.86
CA ARG A 188 -19.49 -2.59 -8.68
C ARG A 188 -20.26 -2.72 -7.35
N ALA A 189 -21.59 -2.64 -7.37
CA ALA A 189 -22.38 -2.81 -6.15
C ALA A 189 -22.29 -4.23 -5.57
N ALA A 190 -22.10 -5.23 -6.40
CA ALA A 190 -22.16 -6.65 -6.05
C ALA A 190 -20.77 -7.31 -5.87
N VAL A 191 -19.74 -6.81 -6.59
CA VAL A 191 -18.39 -7.39 -6.52
C VAL A 191 -17.74 -7.20 -5.14
N PRO A 192 -16.68 -7.97 -4.84
CA PRO A 192 -15.92 -7.78 -3.62
C PRO A 192 -15.47 -6.33 -3.45
N ALA A 193 -15.61 -5.79 -2.24
CA ALA A 193 -15.08 -4.48 -1.89
C ALA A 193 -13.78 -4.64 -1.10
N VAL A 194 -12.81 -3.78 -1.38
CA VAL A 194 -11.56 -3.73 -0.61
C VAL A 194 -11.47 -2.39 0.09
N VAL A 195 -11.35 -2.42 1.40
CA VAL A 195 -11.09 -1.24 2.22
C VAL A 195 -9.57 -1.05 2.32
N VAL A 196 -9.08 -0.01 1.68
CA VAL A 196 -7.65 0.35 1.63
C VAL A 196 -7.37 1.41 2.69
N GLY A 197 -6.90 0.98 3.86
CA GLY A 197 -6.44 1.86 4.93
C GLY A 197 -5.05 2.40 4.62
N VAL A 198 -4.89 3.70 4.78
CA VAL A 198 -3.62 4.41 4.60
C VAL A 198 -3.34 5.27 5.83
N GLY A 199 -2.17 5.03 6.44
CA GLY A 199 -1.61 5.86 7.48
C GLY A 199 -0.34 6.54 6.98
N VAL A 200 -0.25 7.87 7.10
CA VAL A 200 0.96 8.64 6.74
C VAL A 200 1.41 9.47 7.94
N ASN A 201 2.66 9.36 8.29
CA ASN A 201 3.27 10.21 9.31
C ASN A 201 3.59 11.58 8.71
N LEU A 202 2.86 12.60 9.12
CA LEU A 202 2.98 13.95 8.54
C LEU A 202 3.92 14.85 9.32
N ALA A 203 3.60 15.08 10.60
CA ALA A 203 4.26 16.09 11.42
C ALA A 203 4.57 15.64 12.86
N GLN A 204 4.48 14.33 13.15
CA GLN A 204 4.85 13.82 14.47
C GLN A 204 6.32 14.13 14.78
N GLY A 205 6.62 14.51 16.02
CA GLY A 205 7.97 14.55 16.54
C GLY A 205 8.59 13.15 16.60
N ALA A 206 9.91 13.08 16.70
CA ALA A 206 10.60 11.78 16.77
C ALA A 206 10.16 10.98 18.02
N ASP A 207 9.88 11.66 19.13
CA ASP A 207 9.44 11.03 20.39
C ASP A 207 7.99 10.57 20.36
N ASP A 208 7.18 11.07 19.43
CA ASP A 208 5.78 10.66 19.22
C ASP A 208 5.66 9.43 18.32
N LEU A 209 6.74 9.02 17.67
CA LEU A 209 6.76 7.87 16.79
C LEU A 209 7.05 6.58 17.58
N PRO A 210 6.24 5.52 17.41
CA PRO A 210 6.30 4.35 18.30
C PRO A 210 7.54 3.46 18.10
N VAL A 211 8.32 3.70 17.05
CA VAL A 211 9.46 2.86 16.67
C VAL A 211 10.59 3.68 16.03
N PRO A 212 11.86 3.33 16.24
CA PRO A 212 13.00 4.13 15.79
C PRO A 212 13.17 4.16 14.25
N TRP A 213 12.56 3.24 13.53
CA TRP A 213 12.57 3.23 12.07
C TRP A 213 11.41 3.99 11.43
N ALA A 214 10.52 4.60 12.22
CA ALA A 214 9.51 5.51 11.69
C ALA A 214 10.07 6.93 11.56
N ALA A 215 9.51 7.69 10.61
CA ALA A 215 9.73 9.13 10.51
C ALA A 215 8.45 9.79 9.96
N SER A 216 8.28 11.09 10.29
CA SER A 216 7.27 11.94 9.66
C SER A 216 7.88 12.72 8.49
N LEU A 217 7.02 13.20 7.57
CA LEU A 217 7.48 14.04 6.46
C LEU A 217 8.20 15.28 6.97
N ALA A 218 7.63 15.96 7.97
CA ALA A 218 8.26 17.13 8.59
C ALA A 218 9.59 16.77 9.26
N GLY A 219 9.67 15.64 9.96
CA GLY A 219 10.92 15.17 10.60
C GLY A 219 12.03 14.86 9.59
N LEU A 220 11.68 14.52 8.35
CA LEU A 220 12.60 14.32 7.23
C LEU A 220 12.90 15.62 6.47
N GLY A 221 12.32 16.75 6.85
CA GLY A 221 12.61 18.06 6.27
C GLY A 221 11.73 18.44 5.08
N ALA A 222 10.57 17.80 4.91
CA ALA A 222 9.57 18.27 3.96
C ALA A 222 9.10 19.68 4.36
N ALA A 223 8.88 20.55 3.37
CA ALA A 223 8.38 21.90 3.63
C ALA A 223 6.99 21.87 4.28
N PRO A 224 6.65 22.81 5.16
CA PRO A 224 5.41 22.80 5.92
C PRO A 224 4.13 22.76 5.07
N ASP A 225 4.13 23.44 3.92
CA ASP A 225 3.02 23.45 2.94
C ASP A 225 2.82 22.08 2.26
N LEU A 226 3.85 21.24 2.24
CA LEU A 226 3.82 19.88 1.68
C LEU A 226 3.40 18.80 2.68
N THR A 227 3.26 19.12 3.96
CA THR A 227 2.88 18.17 5.03
C THR A 227 1.39 18.20 5.37
N GLY A 228 0.58 18.99 4.66
CA GLY A 228 -0.84 19.12 4.90
C GLY A 228 -1.61 17.84 4.53
N ALA A 229 -2.40 17.31 5.48
CA ALA A 229 -3.17 16.07 5.31
C ALA A 229 -4.13 16.10 4.11
N GLN A 230 -4.73 17.26 3.83
CA GLN A 230 -5.66 17.42 2.72
C GLN A 230 -4.94 17.26 1.36
N GLY A 231 -3.81 17.95 1.17
CA GLY A 231 -3.04 17.86 -0.07
C GLY A 231 -2.47 16.46 -0.31
N VAL A 232 -2.02 15.78 0.76
CA VAL A 232 -1.57 14.38 0.65
C VAL A 232 -2.72 13.46 0.25
N LEU A 233 -3.91 13.66 0.83
CA LEU A 233 -5.09 12.85 0.52
C LEU A 233 -5.56 13.06 -0.93
N GLU A 234 -5.56 14.29 -1.43
CA GLU A 234 -5.92 14.61 -2.81
C GLU A 234 -4.95 13.98 -3.82
N ASP A 235 -3.64 14.07 -3.55
CA ASP A 235 -2.63 13.44 -4.40
C ASP A 235 -2.77 11.91 -4.37
N LEU A 236 -2.97 11.32 -3.19
CA LEU A 236 -3.22 9.88 -3.04
C LEU A 236 -4.45 9.46 -3.85
N GLY A 237 -5.54 10.22 -3.77
CA GLY A 237 -6.78 9.92 -4.51
C GLY A 237 -6.56 9.88 -6.01
N ARG A 238 -5.83 10.86 -6.57
CA ARG A 238 -5.48 10.87 -8.01
C ARG A 238 -4.64 9.66 -8.39
N GLN A 239 -3.55 9.40 -7.65
CA GLN A 239 -2.65 8.28 -7.95
C GLN A 239 -3.36 6.92 -7.83
N LEU A 240 -4.21 6.77 -6.82
CA LEU A 240 -4.94 5.51 -6.63
C LEU A 240 -5.99 5.30 -7.72
N ALA A 241 -6.74 6.34 -8.09
CA ALA A 241 -7.72 6.26 -9.18
C ALA A 241 -7.07 5.89 -10.51
N ASP A 242 -5.95 6.55 -10.87
CA ASP A 242 -5.23 6.29 -12.12
C ASP A 242 -4.64 4.86 -12.15
N LEU A 243 -4.06 4.41 -11.03
CA LEU A 243 -3.44 3.07 -10.95
C LEU A 243 -4.50 1.96 -10.98
N VAL A 244 -5.62 2.13 -10.29
CA VAL A 244 -6.70 1.13 -10.28
C VAL A 244 -7.37 1.06 -11.64
N ALA A 245 -7.66 2.18 -12.28
CA ALA A 245 -8.22 2.18 -13.63
C ALA A 245 -7.29 1.50 -14.65
N CYS A 246 -5.99 1.85 -14.61
CA CYS A 246 -4.97 1.23 -15.46
C CYS A 246 -4.85 -0.29 -15.24
N TRP A 247 -5.03 -0.75 -14.01
CA TRP A 247 -4.99 -2.17 -13.64
C TRP A 247 -6.27 -2.91 -14.06
N GLU A 248 -7.45 -2.29 -13.88
CA GLU A 248 -8.73 -2.83 -14.37
C GLU A 248 -8.75 -2.98 -15.89
N ASP A 249 -8.22 -2.00 -16.63
CA ASP A 249 -8.14 -2.03 -18.10
C ASP A 249 -7.27 -3.20 -18.62
N ARG A 250 -6.43 -3.78 -17.74
CA ARG A 250 -5.60 -4.96 -18.00
C ARG A 250 -6.18 -6.25 -17.40
N GLY A 251 -7.46 -6.27 -17.06
CA GLY A 251 -8.09 -7.44 -16.43
C GLY A 251 -7.47 -7.83 -15.08
N GLY A 252 -6.83 -6.88 -14.40
CA GLY A 252 -6.17 -7.11 -13.12
C GLY A 252 -4.76 -7.72 -13.22
N ASP A 253 -4.18 -7.84 -14.42
CA ASP A 253 -2.81 -8.28 -14.60
C ASP A 253 -1.86 -7.06 -14.73
N PRO A 254 -0.99 -6.80 -13.75
CA PRO A 254 -0.07 -5.67 -13.82
C PRO A 254 1.06 -5.86 -14.85
N ASP A 255 1.29 -7.09 -15.30
CA ASP A 255 2.32 -7.43 -16.27
C ASP A 255 1.80 -7.45 -17.71
N ASP A 256 0.48 -7.29 -17.91
CA ASP A 256 -0.11 -7.18 -19.23
C ASP A 256 0.18 -5.81 -19.87
N GLY A 257 0.60 -5.82 -21.16
CA GLY A 257 0.85 -4.65 -21.98
C GLY A 257 2.26 -4.06 -21.87
N ASP A 258 2.62 -3.23 -22.86
CA ASP A 258 3.90 -2.53 -22.94
C ASP A 258 4.05 -1.49 -21.82
N ARG A 259 5.20 -1.47 -21.14
CA ARG A 259 5.54 -0.65 -19.97
C ARG A 259 4.66 -0.96 -18.76
N GLY A 260 4.72 -2.22 -18.36
CA GLY A 260 3.88 -2.82 -17.35
C GLY A 260 3.84 -2.07 -16.03
N LEU A 261 2.64 -2.02 -15.47
CA LEU A 261 2.42 -1.58 -14.10
C LEU A 261 3.27 -2.42 -13.13
N GLY A 262 3.47 -3.72 -13.45
CA GLY A 262 4.33 -4.64 -12.72
C GLY A 262 5.79 -4.21 -12.68
N GLU A 263 6.35 -3.71 -13.79
CA GLU A 263 7.71 -3.15 -13.81
C GLU A 263 7.86 -1.99 -12.82
N ARG A 264 6.90 -1.06 -12.81
CA ARG A 264 6.91 0.08 -11.87
C ARG A 264 6.80 -0.36 -10.41
N LEU A 265 6.00 -1.40 -10.12
CA LEU A 265 5.92 -1.97 -8.78
C LEU A 265 7.28 -2.54 -8.35
N ARG A 266 7.98 -3.25 -9.25
CA ARG A 266 9.30 -3.83 -9.00
C ARG A 266 10.37 -2.76 -8.83
N GLU A 267 10.45 -1.80 -9.74
CA GLU A 267 11.42 -0.69 -9.68
C GLU A 267 11.29 0.12 -8.40
N THR A 268 10.06 0.29 -7.90
CA THR A 268 9.79 1.09 -6.71
C THR A 268 10.04 0.30 -5.42
N CYS A 269 10.08 -1.03 -5.48
CA CYS A 269 10.20 -1.89 -4.31
C CYS A 269 11.63 -1.95 -3.78
N SER A 270 11.87 -1.33 -2.62
CA SER A 270 13.18 -1.33 -1.95
C SER A 270 13.60 -2.69 -1.38
N THR A 271 12.70 -3.67 -1.35
CA THR A 271 12.99 -5.03 -0.87
C THR A 271 13.71 -5.85 -1.92
N LEU A 272 13.42 -5.62 -3.21
CA LEU A 272 14.04 -6.38 -4.30
C LEU A 272 15.55 -6.12 -4.40
N GLY A 273 16.27 -7.14 -4.84
CA GLY A 273 17.73 -7.13 -4.95
C GLY A 273 18.46 -7.29 -3.62
N ARG A 274 17.76 -7.56 -2.51
CA ARG A 274 18.36 -7.71 -1.17
C ARG A 274 18.27 -9.13 -0.66
N ASP A 275 19.25 -9.53 0.16
CA ASP A 275 19.11 -10.71 1.00
C ASP A 275 18.21 -10.34 2.18
N VAL A 276 17.14 -11.08 2.35
CA VAL A 276 16.08 -10.78 3.32
C VAL A 276 15.84 -11.93 4.28
N VAL A 277 15.35 -11.59 5.46
CA VAL A 277 14.73 -12.50 6.40
C VAL A 277 13.27 -12.12 6.52
N VAL A 278 12.37 -13.06 6.22
CA VAL A 278 10.93 -12.86 6.27
C VAL A 278 10.34 -13.72 7.38
N ASP A 279 9.65 -13.10 8.33
CA ASP A 279 8.85 -13.80 9.31
C ASP A 279 7.48 -14.09 8.69
N THR A 280 7.15 -15.36 8.52
CA THR A 280 5.88 -15.85 7.97
C THR A 280 5.07 -16.57 9.05
N PRO A 281 3.75 -16.78 8.86
CA PRO A 281 2.96 -17.59 9.80
C PRO A 281 3.51 -19.02 10.01
N SER A 282 4.19 -19.56 9.00
CA SER A 282 4.76 -20.91 9.01
C SER A 282 6.25 -20.96 9.43
N GLY A 283 6.80 -19.83 9.87
CA GLY A 283 8.19 -19.74 10.33
C GLY A 283 9.02 -18.75 9.54
N ARG A 284 10.30 -18.70 9.86
CA ARG A 284 11.24 -17.74 9.28
C ARG A 284 11.88 -18.30 7.99
N VAL A 285 11.84 -17.49 6.94
CA VAL A 285 12.42 -17.79 5.63
C VAL A 285 13.50 -16.76 5.31
N ARG A 286 14.64 -17.23 4.78
CA ARG A 286 15.73 -16.39 4.31
C ARG A 286 15.93 -16.63 2.83
N GLY A 287 16.29 -15.60 2.08
CA GLY A 287 16.59 -15.73 0.66
C GLY A 287 16.85 -14.37 0.02
N ARG A 288 17.17 -14.39 -1.26
CA ARG A 288 17.31 -13.18 -2.05
C ARG A 288 15.97 -12.79 -2.67
N ALA A 289 15.49 -11.61 -2.37
CA ALA A 289 14.27 -11.06 -2.96
C ALA A 289 14.53 -10.68 -4.42
N VAL A 290 13.83 -11.31 -5.37
CA VAL A 290 14.09 -11.15 -6.80
C VAL A 290 12.92 -10.63 -7.59
N ASP A 291 11.68 -10.89 -7.15
CA ASP A 291 10.48 -10.53 -7.91
C ASP A 291 9.25 -10.34 -6.99
N LEU A 292 8.14 -9.85 -7.59
CA LEU A 292 6.81 -9.73 -7.00
C LEU A 292 5.78 -10.45 -7.89
N ARG A 293 4.93 -11.38 -7.28
CA ARG A 293 3.90 -12.19 -7.98
C ARG A 293 2.64 -12.50 -7.14
N PRO A 294 1.83 -11.61 -6.70
CA PRO A 294 2.01 -10.39 -5.89
C PRO A 294 2.80 -10.65 -4.61
N GLY A 295 2.98 -11.91 -4.23
CA GLY A 295 3.88 -12.32 -3.15
C GLY A 295 5.33 -11.96 -3.45
N LEU A 296 6.18 -11.99 -2.42
CA LEU A 296 7.61 -11.78 -2.57
C LEU A 296 8.27 -13.08 -3.05
N VAL A 297 8.94 -13.03 -4.19
CA VAL A 297 9.71 -14.15 -4.73
C VAL A 297 11.11 -14.14 -4.14
N LEU A 298 11.50 -15.22 -3.53
CA LEU A 298 12.85 -15.44 -3.00
C LEU A 298 13.57 -16.54 -3.77
N HIS A 299 14.80 -16.27 -4.17
CA HIS A 299 15.75 -17.28 -4.62
C HIS A 299 16.68 -17.72 -3.48
N ASP A 300 17.32 -18.87 -3.65
CA ASP A 300 18.23 -19.47 -2.65
C ASP A 300 17.57 -19.54 -1.26
N ALA A 301 16.27 -19.84 -1.22
CA ALA A 301 15.48 -19.76 -0.01
C ALA A 301 15.78 -20.89 0.97
N VAL A 302 16.00 -20.56 2.25
CA VAL A 302 16.26 -21.50 3.34
C VAL A 302 15.31 -21.21 4.51
N GLY A 303 14.72 -22.26 5.06
CA GLY A 303 13.78 -22.18 6.19
C GLY A 303 12.33 -22.36 5.77
N GLY A 304 11.39 -22.11 6.71
CA GLY A 304 9.97 -22.38 6.52
C GLY A 304 9.61 -23.88 6.66
N PRO A 305 8.37 -24.28 6.31
CA PRO A 305 7.87 -25.62 6.54
C PRO A 305 8.61 -26.72 5.74
N ALA A 306 9.32 -26.36 4.67
CA ALA A 306 10.03 -27.32 3.84
C ALA A 306 11.41 -27.72 4.38
N GLY A 307 12.00 -26.98 5.32
CA GLY A 307 13.27 -27.28 5.98
C GLY A 307 14.50 -27.46 5.07
N ARG A 308 14.31 -27.48 3.76
CA ARG A 308 15.32 -27.66 2.71
C ARG A 308 15.39 -26.40 1.86
N GLY A 309 16.58 -26.10 1.34
CA GLY A 309 16.76 -25.03 0.37
C GLY A 309 15.88 -25.28 -0.87
N ALA A 310 15.21 -24.26 -1.33
CA ALA A 310 14.46 -24.26 -2.58
C ALA A 310 15.04 -23.18 -3.50
N ASP A 311 15.11 -23.50 -4.80
CA ASP A 311 15.65 -22.55 -5.79
C ASP A 311 14.78 -21.30 -5.88
N GLU A 312 13.46 -21.45 -5.75
CA GLU A 312 12.49 -20.35 -5.73
C GLU A 312 11.35 -20.64 -4.74
N ILE A 313 10.96 -19.63 -3.94
CA ILE A 313 9.78 -19.65 -3.08
C ILE A 313 9.01 -18.33 -3.26
N VAL A 314 7.67 -18.42 -3.36
CA VAL A 314 6.78 -17.25 -3.32
C VAL A 314 6.16 -17.13 -1.93
N ILE A 315 6.42 -16.01 -1.27
CA ILE A 315 5.85 -15.70 0.04
C ILE A 315 4.66 -14.75 -0.14
N SER A 316 3.45 -15.26 0.08
CA SER A 316 2.21 -14.48 -0.05
C SER A 316 1.93 -13.62 1.18
N ALA A 317 2.36 -14.05 2.37
CA ALA A 317 2.15 -13.33 3.63
C ALA A 317 3.38 -13.42 4.53
N GLY A 318 3.75 -12.29 5.12
CA GLY A 318 4.89 -12.20 6.04
C GLY A 318 5.33 -10.76 6.24
N ASP A 319 6.33 -10.58 7.09
CA ASP A 319 6.97 -9.29 7.34
C ASP A 319 8.48 -9.41 7.15
N VAL A 320 9.08 -8.50 6.40
CA VAL A 320 10.54 -8.45 6.21
C VAL A 320 11.17 -7.96 7.52
N ALA A 321 11.73 -8.89 8.28
CA ALA A 321 12.38 -8.63 9.56
C ALA A 321 13.73 -7.93 9.38
N SER A 322 14.47 -8.30 8.31
CA SER A 322 15.71 -7.63 7.95
C SER A 322 15.96 -7.69 6.44
N ALA A 323 16.63 -6.67 5.91
CA ALA A 323 17.06 -6.62 4.52
C ALA A 323 18.49 -6.06 4.46
N ARG A 324 19.42 -6.81 3.84
CA ARG A 324 20.81 -6.40 3.67
C ARG A 324 21.18 -6.41 2.19
N LEU A 325 22.00 -5.46 1.76
CA LEU A 325 22.67 -5.55 0.47
C LEU A 325 23.79 -6.59 0.62
N ARG A 326 23.93 -7.47 -0.36
CA ARG A 326 25.14 -8.31 -0.44
C ARG A 326 26.34 -7.42 -0.70
N ASP A 327 27.37 -7.52 0.13
CA ASP A 327 28.66 -6.94 -0.19
C ASP A 327 29.21 -7.62 -1.44
N ALA A 328 29.50 -6.87 -2.48
CA ALA A 328 30.02 -7.35 -3.77
C ALA A 328 31.41 -8.02 -3.64
N SER A 329 32.00 -8.04 -2.43
CA SER A 329 33.34 -8.54 -2.15
C SER A 329 33.42 -10.01 -1.69
N ALA A 330 32.31 -10.70 -1.42
CA ALA A 330 32.29 -12.05 -0.88
C ALA A 330 32.33 -13.18 -1.93
N GLY A 331 32.59 -12.87 -3.20
CA GLY A 331 32.53 -13.82 -4.33
C GLY A 331 33.87 -14.01 -5.10
N ARG A 332 35.04 -13.81 -4.48
CA ARG A 332 36.33 -14.19 -5.06
C ARG A 332 37.22 -14.83 -3.97
N SER A 333 37.10 -16.08 -3.80
CA SER A 333 38.10 -16.94 -3.18
C SER A 333 38.08 -18.28 -3.91
#